data_0b3cf6d9ea061fde228d61c13bcc9d6e
#
_entry.id   0b3cf6d9ea061fde228d61c13bcc9d6e
#
_cell.length_a   1.000
_cell.length_b   1.000
_cell.length_c   1.000
_cell.angle_alpha   90.00
_cell.angle_beta   90.00
_cell.angle_gamma   90.00
#
_symmetry.space_group_name_H-M   'P 1'
#
loop_
_entity.id
_entity.type
_entity.pdbx_description
1 polymer ?
#
loop_
_entity_poly.entity_id
_entity_poly.type
_entity_poly.pdbx_seq_one_letter_code
_entity_poly.pdbx_strand_id
1 'polypeptide(L)'
;MRKFFYAVCSLACMALIVACTEASPSLVGQWKSEPVQNNDSSANTSMVINLNLAEDSTMTFSANAVMDSKEKETSIHMPFTMGFKGTWNDAGDEMTWNVADSSQFFKFEKDSIKISFGDPTMEAFGDKIIKSLIENLEKEGRKQFLGGFEKAEPMDYVLEGDVLKIVSDIDTMVFRRQAVK
;
A
#
# COMPACT_ATOMS: atom_id res chain seq x y z
N MET A 1 -20.31 63.25 0.47
CA MET A 1 -19.06 62.48 0.29
C MET A 1 -18.83 61.38 1.35
N ARG A 2 -19.32 61.49 2.57
CA ARG A 2 -19.17 60.45 3.61
C ARG A 2 -19.94 59.13 3.34
N LYS A 3 -21.05 59.15 2.65
CA LYS A 3 -21.89 57.95 2.37
C LYS A 3 -21.35 57.08 1.24
N PHE A 4 -20.50 57.61 0.36
CA PHE A 4 -19.87 56.85 -0.70
C PHE A 4 -18.68 55.97 -0.22
N PHE A 5 -18.03 56.43 0.84
CA PHE A 5 -16.89 55.70 1.42
C PHE A 5 -17.29 54.39 2.13
N TYR A 6 -18.48 54.36 2.74
CA TYR A 6 -18.97 53.14 3.39
C TYR A 6 -19.43 52.06 2.41
N ALA A 7 -19.92 52.46 1.23
CA ALA A 7 -20.34 51.52 0.19
C ALA A 7 -19.15 50.79 -0.47
N VAL A 8 -18.01 51.48 -0.63
CA VAL A 8 -16.80 50.90 -1.23
C VAL A 8 -16.08 49.99 -0.26
N CYS A 9 -16.04 50.32 1.04
CA CYS A 9 -15.46 49.44 2.06
C CYS A 9 -16.27 48.16 2.32
N SER A 10 -17.61 48.20 2.22
CA SER A 10 -18.44 46.99 2.38
C SER A 10 -18.33 46.04 1.17
N LEU A 11 -18.12 46.54 -0.05
CA LEU A 11 -17.86 45.67 -1.21
C LEU A 11 -16.45 45.02 -1.16
N ALA A 12 -15.45 45.75 -0.65
CA ALA A 12 -14.11 45.20 -0.51
C ALA A 12 -14.01 44.11 0.57
N CYS A 13 -14.82 44.18 1.65
CA CYS A 13 -14.86 43.14 2.68
C CYS A 13 -15.59 41.86 2.23
N MET A 14 -16.55 41.93 1.29
CA MET A 14 -17.20 40.74 0.76
C MET A 14 -16.33 39.97 -0.26
N ALA A 15 -15.37 40.65 -0.90
CA ALA A 15 -14.46 40.00 -1.86
C ALA A 15 -13.32 39.18 -1.17
N LEU A 16 -13.12 39.37 0.12
CA LEU A 16 -12.04 38.66 0.88
C LEU A 16 -12.50 37.36 1.58
N ILE A 17 -13.80 37.05 1.54
CA ILE A 17 -14.31 35.82 2.20
C ILE A 17 -14.35 34.61 1.22
N VAL A 18 -14.05 34.80 -0.06
CA VAL A 18 -14.11 33.73 -1.07
C VAL A 18 -12.77 33.02 -1.26
N ALA A 19 -11.73 33.35 -0.53
CA ALA A 19 -10.38 32.85 -0.80
C ALA A 19 -9.78 32.07 0.39
N CYS A 20 -10.50 31.16 1.00
CA CYS A 20 -9.91 30.08 1.81
C CYS A 20 -10.97 29.04 2.19
N THR A 21 -11.65 28.47 1.23
CA THR A 21 -12.03 27.06 1.40
C THR A 21 -10.84 26.25 0.90
N GLU A 22 -9.82 26.13 1.73
CA GLU A 22 -8.93 24.98 1.58
C GLU A 22 -9.85 23.77 1.65
N ALA A 23 -10.00 23.09 0.50
CA ALA A 23 -10.75 21.85 0.47
C ALA A 23 -10.15 20.96 1.56
N SER A 24 -10.98 20.51 2.49
CA SER A 24 -10.53 19.60 3.52
C SER A 24 -9.74 18.47 2.84
N PRO A 25 -8.56 18.12 3.35
CA PRO A 25 -7.76 17.10 2.72
C PRO A 25 -8.59 15.82 2.59
N SER A 26 -8.71 15.30 1.37
CA SER A 26 -9.51 14.11 1.06
C SER A 26 -8.63 12.88 1.01
N LEU A 27 -9.10 11.77 1.57
CA LEU A 27 -8.45 10.46 1.42
C LEU A 27 -8.52 9.93 0.00
N VAL A 28 -9.49 10.40 -0.80
CA VAL A 28 -9.65 9.99 -2.19
C VAL A 28 -8.38 10.32 -2.99
N GLY A 29 -7.87 9.33 -3.71
CA GLY A 29 -6.69 9.50 -4.55
C GLY A 29 -5.83 8.26 -4.66
N GLN A 30 -4.71 8.42 -5.35
CA GLN A 30 -3.69 7.39 -5.50
C GLN A 30 -2.55 7.66 -4.52
N TRP A 31 -2.20 6.65 -3.77
CA TRP A 31 -1.21 6.71 -2.71
C TRP A 31 -0.13 5.66 -2.92
N LYS A 32 1.11 6.01 -2.65
CA LYS A 32 2.24 5.09 -2.71
C LYS A 32 3.00 5.14 -1.40
N SER A 33 3.26 3.97 -0.80
CA SER A 33 4.01 3.90 0.44
C SER A 33 5.48 4.26 0.24
N GLU A 34 6.11 4.75 1.30
CA GLU A 34 7.54 4.62 1.44
C GLU A 34 7.92 3.13 1.46
N PRO A 35 9.16 2.76 1.09
CA PRO A 35 9.57 1.36 1.18
C PRO A 35 9.47 0.84 2.61
N VAL A 36 8.66 -0.21 2.80
CA VAL A 36 8.57 -0.93 4.06
C VAL A 36 9.62 -2.03 4.04
N GLN A 37 10.43 -2.12 5.07
CA GLN A 37 11.45 -3.15 5.21
C GLN A 37 11.18 -3.97 6.46
N ASN A 38 11.11 -5.26 6.30
CA ASN A 38 11.12 -6.21 7.41
C ASN A 38 12.43 -7.00 7.35
N ASN A 39 13.27 -6.78 8.37
CA ASN A 39 14.55 -7.44 8.51
C ASN A 39 14.41 -8.53 9.59
N ASP A 40 14.02 -9.72 9.17
CA ASP A 40 14.09 -10.89 10.04
C ASP A 40 15.50 -11.51 9.94
N SER A 41 15.92 -12.23 10.98
CA SER A 41 17.24 -12.86 11.06
C SER A 41 17.56 -13.83 9.91
N SER A 42 16.52 -14.33 9.22
CA SER A 42 16.63 -15.32 8.14
C SER A 42 16.30 -14.76 6.74
N ALA A 43 15.55 -13.66 6.66
CA ALA A 43 15.16 -13.07 5.38
C ALA A 43 14.87 -11.57 5.51
N ASN A 44 15.27 -10.82 4.49
CA ASN A 44 14.94 -9.41 4.35
C ASN A 44 13.82 -9.27 3.32
N THR A 45 12.73 -8.63 3.71
CA THR A 45 11.65 -8.31 2.77
C THR A 45 11.55 -6.80 2.60
N SER A 46 11.60 -6.35 1.36
CA SER A 46 11.34 -4.95 0.97
C SER A 46 10.05 -4.90 0.19
N MET A 47 9.15 -3.97 0.53
CA MET A 47 7.84 -3.86 -0.08
C MET A 47 7.46 -2.40 -0.36
N VAL A 48 6.82 -2.16 -1.50
CA VAL A 48 6.19 -0.87 -1.84
C VAL A 48 4.72 -1.12 -2.13
N ILE A 49 3.85 -0.39 -1.43
CA ILE A 49 2.40 -0.51 -1.53
C ILE A 49 1.85 0.63 -2.38
N ASN A 50 0.92 0.32 -3.26
CA ASN A 50 0.08 1.29 -3.96
C ASN A 50 -1.36 1.10 -3.49
N LEU A 51 -1.98 2.18 -3.06
CA LEU A 51 -3.36 2.23 -2.59
C LEU A 51 -4.12 3.25 -3.45
N ASN A 52 -5.25 2.85 -4.00
CA ASN A 52 -6.16 3.75 -4.69
C ASN A 52 -7.49 3.76 -3.95
N LEU A 53 -7.90 4.92 -3.48
CA LEU A 53 -9.17 5.18 -2.81
C LEU A 53 -10.03 6.04 -3.73
N ALA A 54 -11.10 5.50 -4.26
CA ALA A 54 -11.97 6.18 -5.21
C ALA A 54 -13.16 6.86 -4.52
N GLU A 55 -13.73 7.88 -5.16
CA GLU A 55 -14.90 8.64 -4.65
C GLU A 55 -16.15 7.77 -4.46
N ASP A 56 -16.29 6.70 -5.24
CA ASP A 56 -17.40 5.75 -5.15
C ASP A 56 -17.20 4.71 -4.03
N SER A 57 -16.30 4.97 -3.10
CA SER A 57 -15.91 4.05 -2.02
C SER A 57 -15.27 2.74 -2.49
N THR A 58 -14.92 2.59 -3.76
CA THR A 58 -14.12 1.45 -4.20
C THR A 58 -12.64 1.68 -3.88
N MET A 59 -11.92 0.57 -3.67
CA MET A 59 -10.48 0.63 -3.41
C MET A 59 -9.73 -0.46 -4.16
N THR A 60 -8.46 -0.18 -4.41
CA THR A 60 -7.50 -1.17 -4.89
C THR A 60 -6.23 -1.06 -4.04
N PHE A 61 -5.81 -2.19 -3.50
CA PHE A 61 -4.53 -2.36 -2.84
C PHE A 61 -3.64 -3.24 -3.71
N SER A 62 -2.40 -2.85 -3.92
CA SER A 62 -1.38 -3.69 -4.54
C SER A 62 -0.01 -3.43 -3.92
N ALA A 63 0.76 -4.48 -3.73
CA ALA A 63 2.12 -4.39 -3.22
C ALA A 63 3.08 -5.14 -4.13
N ASN A 64 4.23 -4.52 -4.40
CA ASN A 64 5.37 -5.14 -5.04
C ASN A 64 6.41 -5.38 -3.96
N ALA A 65 6.84 -6.61 -3.81
CA ALA A 65 7.77 -6.99 -2.76
C ALA A 65 8.91 -7.86 -3.32
N VAL A 66 10.02 -7.82 -2.61
CA VAL A 66 11.17 -8.68 -2.86
C VAL A 66 11.58 -9.31 -1.54
N MET A 67 11.69 -10.62 -1.53
CA MET A 67 12.27 -11.37 -0.41
C MET A 67 13.67 -11.81 -0.78
N ASP A 68 14.64 -11.36 0.00
CA ASP A 68 16.04 -11.74 -0.11
C ASP A 68 16.45 -12.53 1.14
N SER A 69 17.02 -13.71 0.95
CA SER A 69 17.59 -14.50 2.04
C SER A 69 18.99 -14.99 1.65
N LYS A 70 19.87 -15.02 2.63
CA LYS A 70 21.21 -15.57 2.46
C LYS A 70 21.61 -16.35 3.69
N GLU A 71 21.78 -17.65 3.53
CA GLU A 71 22.24 -18.54 4.58
C GLU A 71 23.42 -19.37 4.06
N LYS A 72 24.61 -19.13 4.64
CA LYS A 72 25.88 -19.77 4.21
C LYS A 72 26.13 -19.58 2.71
N GLU A 73 26.04 -20.66 1.95
CA GLU A 73 26.26 -20.68 0.50
C GLU A 73 24.95 -20.61 -0.30
N THR A 74 23.80 -20.72 0.38
CA THR A 74 22.48 -20.61 -0.25
C THR A 74 22.04 -19.15 -0.26
N SER A 75 21.60 -18.69 -1.43
CA SER A 75 20.97 -17.37 -1.59
C SER A 75 19.65 -17.49 -2.34
N ILE A 76 18.68 -16.70 -1.92
CA ILE A 76 17.33 -16.70 -2.47
C ILE A 76 16.96 -15.24 -2.76
N HIS A 77 16.50 -14.98 -3.98
CA HIS A 77 15.92 -13.72 -4.40
C HIS A 77 14.57 -14.00 -5.06
N MET A 78 13.48 -13.60 -4.41
CA MET A 78 12.12 -13.90 -4.85
C MET A 78 11.27 -12.62 -4.89
N PRO A 79 11.13 -11.98 -6.03
CA PRO A 79 10.16 -10.90 -6.22
C PRO A 79 8.74 -11.47 -6.36
N PHE A 80 7.78 -10.80 -5.72
CA PHE A 80 6.38 -11.17 -5.78
C PHE A 80 5.47 -9.94 -5.75
N THR A 81 4.25 -10.13 -6.22
CA THR A 81 3.18 -9.15 -6.17
C THR A 81 1.99 -9.72 -5.44
N MET A 82 1.30 -8.88 -4.68
CA MET A 82 0.05 -9.23 -4.02
C MET A 82 -0.92 -8.06 -4.04
N GLY A 83 -2.20 -8.34 -3.88
CA GLY A 83 -3.19 -7.28 -3.83
C GLY A 83 -4.61 -7.79 -3.79
N PHE A 84 -5.52 -6.83 -3.67
CA PHE A 84 -6.96 -7.05 -3.67
C PHE A 84 -7.70 -5.80 -4.16
N LYS A 85 -8.98 -5.99 -4.46
CA LYS A 85 -9.97 -4.92 -4.63
C LYS A 85 -11.02 -5.04 -3.54
N GLY A 86 -11.65 -3.93 -3.22
CA GLY A 86 -12.69 -3.92 -2.19
C GLY A 86 -13.38 -2.57 -2.12
N THR A 87 -13.96 -2.30 -0.95
CA THR A 87 -14.52 -1.01 -0.62
C THR A 87 -13.89 -0.48 0.65
N TRP A 88 -13.89 0.83 0.81
CA TRP A 88 -13.40 1.52 1.98
C TRP A 88 -14.46 2.47 2.53
N ASN A 89 -14.39 2.72 3.82
CA ASN A 89 -15.22 3.70 4.51
C ASN A 89 -14.36 4.52 5.46
N ASP A 90 -14.67 5.81 5.52
CA ASP A 90 -14.03 6.80 6.38
C ASP A 90 -15.01 7.16 7.51
N ALA A 91 -14.56 7.06 8.74
CA ALA A 91 -15.29 7.42 9.95
C ALA A 91 -14.65 8.61 10.69
N GLY A 92 -13.84 9.40 9.99
CA GLY A 92 -13.24 10.66 10.47
C GLY A 92 -11.77 10.51 10.85
N ASP A 93 -11.42 9.64 11.76
CA ASP A 93 -10.05 9.31 12.17
C ASP A 93 -9.73 7.82 12.01
N GLU A 94 -10.76 7.03 11.70
CA GLU A 94 -10.66 5.61 11.43
C GLU A 94 -11.08 5.29 9.99
N MET A 95 -10.39 4.36 9.37
CA MET A 95 -10.71 3.82 8.05
C MET A 95 -10.90 2.31 8.12
N THR A 96 -11.95 1.81 7.47
CA THR A 96 -12.20 0.37 7.33
C THR A 96 -12.13 -0.08 5.89
N TRP A 97 -11.58 -1.28 5.67
CA TRP A 97 -11.51 -1.93 4.35
C TRP A 97 -12.35 -3.20 4.33
N ASN A 98 -13.20 -3.34 3.32
CA ASN A 98 -13.90 -4.58 3.04
C ASN A 98 -13.34 -5.21 1.78
N VAL A 99 -12.63 -6.30 1.94
CA VAL A 99 -11.90 -6.97 0.85
C VAL A 99 -12.83 -7.93 0.10
N ALA A 100 -12.84 -7.85 -1.22
CA ALA A 100 -13.56 -8.80 -2.06
C ALA A 100 -12.72 -10.07 -2.25
N ASP A 101 -13.12 -11.19 -1.67
CA ASP A 101 -12.37 -12.46 -1.65
C ASP A 101 -11.92 -12.93 -3.04
N SER A 102 -12.79 -12.79 -4.05
CA SER A 102 -12.48 -13.20 -5.42
C SER A 102 -11.41 -12.34 -6.11
N SER A 103 -11.11 -11.15 -5.55
CA SER A 103 -10.15 -10.20 -6.14
C SER A 103 -8.73 -10.38 -5.65
N GLN A 104 -8.54 -11.20 -4.64
CA GLN A 104 -7.27 -11.35 -3.95
C GLN A 104 -6.29 -12.19 -4.75
N PHE A 105 -5.06 -11.72 -4.86
CA PHE A 105 -4.00 -12.44 -5.54
C PHE A 105 -2.68 -12.35 -4.77
N PHE A 106 -1.87 -13.37 -4.94
CA PHE A 106 -0.48 -13.46 -4.54
C PHE A 106 0.27 -14.22 -5.63
N LYS A 107 1.32 -13.63 -6.21
CA LYS A 107 2.04 -14.20 -7.35
C LYS A 107 3.53 -13.91 -7.24
N PHE A 108 4.36 -14.91 -7.50
CA PHE A 108 5.78 -14.71 -7.73
C PHE A 108 6.07 -14.31 -9.18
N GLU A 109 7.06 -13.45 -9.37
CA GLU A 109 7.61 -13.13 -10.69
C GLU A 109 8.59 -14.22 -11.12
N LYS A 110 8.05 -15.33 -11.62
CA LYS A 110 8.77 -16.61 -11.85
C LYS A 110 10.07 -16.45 -12.63
N ASP A 111 10.07 -15.59 -13.65
CA ASP A 111 11.24 -15.35 -14.50
C ASP A 111 12.34 -14.54 -13.80
N SER A 112 12.04 -13.91 -12.68
CA SER A 112 12.95 -13.08 -11.90
C SER A 112 13.46 -13.75 -10.63
N ILE A 113 12.97 -14.95 -10.32
CA ILE A 113 13.42 -15.73 -9.16
C ILE A 113 14.84 -16.22 -9.40
N LYS A 114 15.69 -16.04 -8.40
CA LYS A 114 17.06 -16.54 -8.38
C LYS A 114 17.30 -17.31 -7.09
N ILE A 115 17.68 -18.57 -7.21
CA ILE A 115 18.06 -19.41 -6.08
C ILE A 115 19.43 -20.02 -6.44
N SER A 116 20.40 -19.85 -5.56
CA SER A 116 21.70 -20.53 -5.63
C SER A 116 21.86 -21.40 -4.40
N PHE A 117 22.23 -22.64 -4.61
CA PHE A 117 22.42 -23.62 -3.53
C PHE A 117 23.89 -23.77 -3.12
N GLY A 118 24.82 -23.13 -3.82
CA GLY A 118 26.26 -23.29 -3.59
C GLY A 118 26.83 -24.67 -3.93
N ASP A 119 25.98 -25.61 -4.29
CA ASP A 119 26.34 -26.98 -4.70
C ASP A 119 25.89 -27.22 -6.16
N PRO A 120 26.84 -27.49 -7.08
CA PRO A 120 26.51 -27.74 -8.50
C PRO A 120 25.53 -28.88 -8.73
N THR A 121 25.50 -29.87 -7.84
CA THR A 121 24.56 -31.00 -7.95
C THR A 121 23.13 -30.54 -7.64
N MET A 122 22.96 -29.69 -6.65
CA MET A 122 21.66 -29.13 -6.29
C MET A 122 21.17 -28.14 -7.33
N GLU A 123 22.06 -27.35 -7.96
CA GLU A 123 21.70 -26.45 -9.03
C GLU A 123 21.14 -27.17 -10.27
N ALA A 124 21.65 -28.37 -10.59
CA ALA A 124 21.13 -29.17 -11.70
C ALA A 124 19.65 -29.62 -11.51
N PHE A 125 19.18 -29.69 -10.27
CA PHE A 125 17.78 -30.00 -9.93
C PHE A 125 16.96 -28.74 -9.59
N GLY A 126 17.60 -27.58 -9.57
CA GLY A 126 17.05 -26.31 -9.10
C GLY A 126 15.70 -25.96 -9.73
N ASP A 127 15.59 -26.02 -11.05
CA ASP A 127 14.36 -25.65 -11.76
C ASP A 127 13.13 -26.45 -11.34
N LYS A 128 13.28 -27.77 -11.10
CA LYS A 128 12.17 -28.63 -10.66
C LYS A 128 11.78 -28.35 -9.23
N ILE A 129 12.79 -28.15 -8.35
CA ILE A 129 12.58 -27.79 -6.94
C ILE A 129 11.91 -26.45 -6.84
N ILE A 130 12.40 -25.45 -7.58
CA ILE A 130 11.87 -24.09 -7.65
C ILE A 130 10.40 -24.10 -8.06
N LYS A 131 10.06 -24.82 -9.14
CA LYS A 131 8.67 -24.87 -9.63
C LYS A 131 7.70 -25.43 -8.59
N SER A 132 8.05 -26.55 -7.97
CA SER A 132 7.22 -27.17 -6.92
C SER A 132 7.12 -26.29 -5.65
N LEU A 133 8.24 -25.63 -5.29
CA LEU A 133 8.28 -24.73 -4.14
C LEU A 133 7.39 -23.50 -4.36
N ILE A 134 7.47 -22.88 -5.55
CA ILE A 134 6.69 -21.68 -5.90
C ILE A 134 5.20 -21.96 -5.84
N GLU A 135 4.72 -23.08 -6.41
CA GLU A 135 3.29 -23.43 -6.38
C GLU A 135 2.76 -23.57 -4.96
N ASN A 136 3.54 -24.16 -4.06
CA ASN A 136 3.17 -24.27 -2.65
C ASN A 136 3.22 -22.91 -1.92
N LEU A 137 4.27 -22.12 -2.17
CA LEU A 137 4.41 -20.79 -1.56
C LEU A 137 3.35 -19.80 -2.04
N GLU A 138 2.96 -19.85 -3.32
CA GLU A 138 1.84 -19.03 -3.84
C GLU A 138 0.54 -19.36 -3.11
N LYS A 139 0.27 -20.65 -2.88
CA LYS A 139 -0.91 -21.11 -2.16
C LYS A 139 -0.91 -20.69 -0.69
N GLU A 140 0.20 -20.91 0.00
CA GLU A 140 0.32 -20.54 1.42
C GLU A 140 0.41 -19.02 1.61
N GLY A 141 1.16 -18.31 0.76
CA GLY A 141 1.26 -16.87 0.77
C GLY A 141 -0.10 -16.22 0.55
N ARG A 142 -0.88 -16.73 -0.40
CA ARG A 142 -2.26 -16.27 -0.60
C ARG A 142 -3.10 -16.48 0.65
N LYS A 143 -3.04 -17.67 1.28
CA LYS A 143 -3.80 -17.98 2.48
C LYS A 143 -3.43 -17.08 3.67
N GLN A 144 -2.14 -16.84 3.87
CA GLN A 144 -1.65 -15.95 4.94
C GLN A 144 -2.05 -14.50 4.68
N PHE A 145 -1.92 -14.04 3.45
CA PHE A 145 -2.33 -12.69 3.04
C PHE A 145 -3.84 -12.50 3.24
N LEU A 146 -4.66 -13.49 2.87
CA LEU A 146 -6.10 -13.51 3.11
C LEU A 146 -6.44 -13.40 4.59
N GLY A 147 -5.80 -14.22 5.42
CA GLY A 147 -6.06 -14.25 6.86
C GLY A 147 -5.81 -12.92 7.57
N GLY A 148 -4.91 -12.10 7.02
CA GLY A 148 -4.65 -10.75 7.54
C GLY A 148 -5.78 -9.74 7.32
N PHE A 149 -6.70 -10.01 6.40
CA PHE A 149 -7.81 -9.10 6.05
C PHE A 149 -9.22 -9.69 6.30
N GLU A 150 -9.32 -10.90 6.84
CA GLU A 150 -10.62 -11.55 7.12
C GLU A 150 -11.48 -10.81 8.14
N LYS A 151 -10.85 -9.99 9.00
CA LYS A 151 -11.53 -9.10 9.91
C LYS A 151 -11.18 -7.67 9.54
N ALA A 152 -12.14 -6.97 8.97
CA ALA A 152 -12.04 -5.53 8.71
C ALA A 152 -12.06 -4.77 10.06
N GLU A 153 -10.94 -4.76 10.76
CA GLU A 153 -10.79 -3.90 11.93
C GLU A 153 -10.54 -2.46 11.47
N PRO A 154 -11.15 -1.47 12.13
CA PRO A 154 -10.85 -0.07 11.86
C PRO A 154 -9.34 0.19 12.05
N MET A 155 -8.78 0.99 11.17
CA MET A 155 -7.38 1.42 11.23
C MET A 155 -7.36 2.93 11.45
N ASP A 156 -6.63 3.36 12.46
CA ASP A 156 -6.39 4.79 12.68
C ASP A 156 -5.58 5.36 11.53
N TYR A 157 -5.88 6.59 11.14
CA TYR A 157 -5.08 7.28 10.14
C TYR A 157 -4.89 8.76 10.48
N VAL A 158 -3.83 9.33 9.93
CA VAL A 158 -3.56 10.78 9.96
C VAL A 158 -3.30 11.25 8.55
N LEU A 159 -4.03 12.28 8.12
CA LEU A 159 -3.88 12.90 6.80
C LEU A 159 -3.33 14.31 6.93
N GLU A 160 -2.12 14.55 6.43
CA GLU A 160 -1.42 15.83 6.46
C GLU A 160 -1.06 16.25 5.02
N GLY A 161 -1.94 17.00 4.36
CA GLY A 161 -1.76 17.38 2.95
C GLY A 161 -1.67 16.17 2.04
N ASP A 162 -0.51 15.95 1.43
CA ASP A 162 -0.24 14.81 0.53
C ASP A 162 0.42 13.62 1.24
N VAL A 163 0.39 13.57 2.55
CA VAL A 163 0.92 12.47 3.36
C VAL A 163 -0.22 11.81 4.13
N LEU A 164 -0.42 10.52 3.90
CA LEU A 164 -1.33 9.65 4.64
C LEU A 164 -0.51 8.68 5.49
N LYS A 165 -0.76 8.67 6.78
CA LYS A 165 -0.19 7.72 7.73
C LYS A 165 -1.29 6.78 8.20
N ILE A 166 -1.15 5.48 7.99
CA ILE A 166 -2.07 4.45 8.52
C ILE A 166 -1.35 3.79 9.69
N VAL A 167 -1.99 3.84 10.84
CA VAL A 167 -1.45 3.35 12.11
C VAL A 167 -2.07 2.00 12.42
N SER A 168 -1.25 1.01 12.67
CA SER A 168 -1.66 -0.29 13.20
C SER A 168 -0.98 -0.52 14.54
N ASP A 169 -1.43 -1.51 15.29
CA ASP A 169 -0.84 -1.87 16.60
C ASP A 169 0.66 -2.22 16.52
N ILE A 170 1.15 -2.53 15.33
CA ILE A 170 2.51 -3.04 15.12
C ILE A 170 3.41 -2.00 14.46
N ASP A 171 2.88 -1.19 13.53
CA ASP A 171 3.69 -0.27 12.71
C ASP A 171 2.84 0.87 12.13
N THR A 172 3.52 1.91 11.64
CA THR A 172 2.91 3.03 10.92
C THR A 172 3.37 3.01 9.46
N MET A 173 2.43 2.82 8.55
CA MET A 173 2.68 2.91 7.11
C MET A 173 2.50 4.34 6.63
N VAL A 174 3.53 4.88 5.98
CA VAL A 174 3.53 6.24 5.43
C VAL A 174 3.34 6.20 3.92
N PHE A 175 2.31 6.89 3.44
CA PHE A 175 1.99 7.00 2.02
C PHE A 175 2.10 8.43 1.54
N ARG A 176 2.48 8.61 0.28
CA ARG A 176 2.49 9.92 -0.41
C ARG A 176 1.51 9.89 -1.56
N ARG A 177 0.75 10.96 -1.69
CA ARG A 177 -0.19 11.14 -2.81
C ARG A 177 0.58 11.17 -4.13
N GLN A 178 0.05 10.47 -5.11
CA GLN A 178 0.60 10.47 -6.46
C GLN A 178 -0.14 11.50 -7.32
N ALA A 179 0.61 12.29 -8.10
CA ALA A 179 -0.01 13.18 -9.07
C ALA A 179 -0.74 12.34 -10.14
N VAL A 180 -2.00 12.67 -10.36
CA VAL A 180 -2.76 12.09 -11.48
C VAL A 180 -2.16 12.67 -12.78
N LYS A 181 -1.64 11.82 -13.64
CA LYS A 181 -1.11 12.20 -14.96
C LYS A 181 -2.22 12.30 -15.97
#